data_65417479f7c83cef4aea8cf19995c3ed
#
_entry.id   65417479f7c83cef4aea8cf19995c3ed
#
_cell.length_a   1.000
_cell.length_b   1.000
_cell.length_c   1.000
_cell.angle_alpha   90.00
_cell.angle_beta   90.00
_cell.angle_gamma   90.00
#
_symmetry.space_group_name_H-M   'P 1'
#
loop_
_entity.id
_entity.type
_entity.pdbx_description
1 polymer ?
#
loop_
_entity_poly.entity_id
_entity_poly.type
_entity_poly.pdbx_seq_one_letter_code
_entity_poly.pdbx_strand_id
1 'polypeptide(L)'
;MVLDMMKMFLRVFVAAFGALLAAAPAHADCFDEAAKYQKVNPLILRAIAWQESHNRPDAQHKNANGSIDYGVMQINSVHLPVLAQYGISQGTLMEPCKNVYIAAWHLRRQMNKYGNTWQAVGAYHSETPSLRDKYSQQIVAILRKWNLMPAAR
;
A
#
# COMPACT_ATOMS: atom_id res chain seq x y z
N MET A 1 -9.31 11.61 61.87
CA MET A 1 -8.96 10.19 61.54
C MET A 1 -9.85 9.59 60.46
N VAL A 2 -11.17 9.67 60.55
CA VAL A 2 -12.09 9.13 59.50
C VAL A 2 -12.05 9.94 58.19
N LEU A 3 -11.86 11.26 58.27
CA LEU A 3 -11.84 12.16 57.08
C LEU A 3 -10.55 12.01 56.28
N ASP A 4 -9.46 11.66 56.91
CA ASP A 4 -8.18 11.45 56.24
C ASP A 4 -8.09 10.07 55.56
N MET A 5 -8.71 9.05 56.13
CA MET A 5 -8.86 7.75 55.45
C MET A 5 -9.72 7.86 54.22
N MET A 6 -10.79 8.66 54.25
CA MET A 6 -11.67 8.84 53.07
C MET A 6 -10.99 9.58 51.93
N LYS A 7 -10.11 10.55 52.23
CA LYS A 7 -9.28 11.24 51.22
C LYS A 7 -8.18 10.35 50.63
N MET A 8 -7.67 9.39 51.39
CA MET A 8 -6.65 8.44 50.95
C MET A 8 -7.28 7.41 49.97
N PHE A 9 -8.49 6.92 50.26
CA PHE A 9 -9.22 6.03 49.36
C PHE A 9 -9.65 6.72 48.07
N LEU A 10 -10.04 8.01 48.11
CA LEU A 10 -10.41 8.77 46.89
C LEU A 10 -9.20 9.04 46.00
N ARG A 11 -8.00 9.24 46.55
CA ARG A 11 -6.74 9.43 45.76
C ARG A 11 -6.28 8.15 45.11
N VAL A 12 -6.44 7.00 45.73
CA VAL A 12 -6.08 5.69 45.17
C VAL A 12 -7.02 5.30 44.03
N PHE A 13 -8.33 5.65 44.12
CA PHE A 13 -9.30 5.35 43.06
C PHE A 13 -9.12 6.23 41.81
N VAL A 14 -8.65 7.47 41.94
CA VAL A 14 -8.38 8.36 40.80
C VAL A 14 -7.09 7.97 40.08
N ALA A 15 -6.09 7.39 40.79
CA ALA A 15 -4.84 6.93 40.16
C ALA A 15 -4.99 5.60 39.39
N ALA A 16 -6.00 4.78 39.71
CA ALA A 16 -6.23 3.49 39.04
C ALA A 16 -7.07 3.63 37.75
N PHE A 17 -7.77 4.75 37.54
CA PHE A 17 -8.61 4.97 36.36
C PHE A 17 -7.88 5.61 35.18
N GLY A 18 -6.62 6.02 35.35
CA GLY A 18 -5.81 6.71 34.33
C GLY A 18 -4.99 5.80 33.40
N ALA A 19 -4.99 4.48 33.58
CA ALA A 19 -4.07 3.56 32.90
C ALA A 19 -4.72 2.61 31.89
N LEU A 20 -6.01 2.79 31.53
CA LEU A 20 -6.55 2.17 30.32
C LEU A 20 -6.35 3.12 29.14
N LEU A 21 -5.09 3.36 28.79
CA LEU A 21 -4.73 3.73 27.43
C LEU A 21 -5.13 2.54 26.56
N ALA A 22 -6.30 2.61 25.95
CA ALA A 22 -6.71 1.68 24.91
C ALA A 22 -5.57 1.64 23.88
N ALA A 23 -4.79 0.57 23.88
CA ALA A 23 -3.95 0.24 22.75
C ALA A 23 -4.91 0.11 21.56
N ALA A 24 -5.07 1.17 20.76
CA ALA A 24 -5.75 1.08 19.51
C ALA A 24 -5.11 -0.10 18.77
N PRO A 25 -5.90 -1.07 18.27
CA PRO A 25 -5.32 -2.14 17.48
C PRO A 25 -4.52 -1.46 16.37
N ALA A 26 -3.21 -1.74 16.30
CA ALA A 26 -2.41 -1.36 15.16
C ALA A 26 -3.04 -2.10 13.98
N HIS A 27 -3.97 -1.44 13.28
CA HIS A 27 -4.47 -1.94 12.03
C HIS A 27 -3.26 -2.02 11.11
N ALA A 28 -2.80 -3.24 10.85
CA ALA A 28 -1.88 -3.47 9.75
C ALA A 28 -2.51 -2.79 8.55
N ASP A 29 -1.82 -1.82 7.97
CA ASP A 29 -2.42 -1.12 6.84
C ASP A 29 -2.54 -2.09 5.65
N CYS A 30 -3.41 -1.77 4.71
CA CYS A 30 -3.69 -2.64 3.56
C CYS A 30 -2.43 -3.05 2.78
N PHE A 31 -1.37 -2.24 2.82
CA PHE A 31 -0.11 -2.55 2.14
C PHE A 31 0.61 -3.74 2.76
N ASP A 32 0.69 -3.80 4.10
CA ASP A 32 1.34 -4.90 4.80
C ASP A 32 0.55 -6.20 4.64
N GLU A 33 -0.78 -6.13 4.75
CA GLU A 33 -1.66 -7.29 4.58
C GLU A 33 -1.61 -7.83 3.15
N ALA A 34 -1.76 -6.97 2.14
CA ALA A 34 -1.68 -7.34 0.74
C ALA A 34 -0.30 -7.89 0.37
N ALA A 35 0.77 -7.27 0.88
CA ALA A 35 2.14 -7.71 0.66
C ALA A 35 2.38 -9.10 1.25
N LYS A 36 1.92 -9.34 2.48
CA LYS A 36 2.00 -10.64 3.13
C LYS A 36 1.24 -11.71 2.35
N TYR A 37 0.00 -11.41 1.96
CA TYR A 37 -0.85 -12.33 1.21
C TYR A 37 -0.24 -12.72 -0.13
N GLN A 38 0.27 -11.74 -0.89
CA GLN A 38 0.86 -11.95 -2.22
C GLN A 38 2.36 -12.27 -2.18
N LYS A 39 2.99 -12.30 -0.99
CA LYS A 39 4.43 -12.54 -0.81
C LYS A 39 5.28 -11.55 -1.62
N VAL A 40 4.94 -10.28 -1.57
CA VAL A 40 5.70 -9.16 -2.15
C VAL A 40 6.22 -8.24 -1.05
N ASN A 41 7.13 -7.32 -1.39
CA ASN A 41 7.68 -6.39 -0.41
C ASN A 41 6.71 -5.21 -0.19
N PRO A 42 6.25 -4.92 1.04
CA PRO A 42 5.33 -3.82 1.31
C PRO A 42 5.93 -2.44 1.01
N LEU A 43 7.24 -2.27 1.15
CA LEU A 43 7.91 -1.00 0.82
C LEU A 43 7.89 -0.73 -0.69
N ILE A 44 8.00 -1.78 -1.51
CA ILE A 44 7.85 -1.67 -2.97
C ILE A 44 6.42 -1.24 -3.31
N LEU A 45 5.39 -1.85 -2.70
CA LEU A 45 4.00 -1.45 -2.94
C LEU A 45 3.75 0.01 -2.56
N ARG A 46 4.28 0.47 -1.42
CA ARG A 46 4.17 1.88 -1.01
C ARG A 46 4.88 2.83 -1.97
N ALA A 47 6.07 2.44 -2.46
CA ALA A 47 6.79 3.24 -3.44
C ALA A 47 6.07 3.30 -4.79
N ILE A 48 5.42 2.21 -5.21
CA ILE A 48 4.54 2.19 -6.39
C ILE A 48 3.35 3.13 -6.16
N ALA A 49 2.62 3.04 -5.05
CA ALA A 49 1.50 3.93 -4.75
C ALA A 49 1.89 5.42 -4.78
N TRP A 50 3.07 5.72 -4.26
CA TRP A 50 3.61 7.08 -4.33
C TRP A 50 3.90 7.51 -5.78
N GLN A 51 4.52 6.64 -6.57
CA GLN A 51 4.83 6.90 -7.97
C GLN A 51 3.55 7.10 -8.81
N GLU A 52 2.52 6.27 -8.58
CA GLU A 52 1.30 6.25 -9.38
C GLU A 52 0.35 7.42 -9.06
N SER A 53 0.16 7.73 -7.79
CA SER A 53 -0.88 8.69 -7.39
C SER A 53 -0.47 9.65 -6.28
N HIS A 54 0.77 9.58 -5.75
CA HIS A 54 1.15 10.22 -4.50
C HIS A 54 0.21 9.82 -3.33
N ASN A 55 -0.14 8.54 -3.28
CA ASN A 55 -1.05 7.95 -2.30
C ASN A 55 -2.48 8.53 -2.32
N ARG A 56 -2.97 9.04 -3.44
CA ARG A 56 -4.35 9.55 -3.55
C ARG A 56 -5.31 8.40 -3.89
N PRO A 57 -6.23 8.04 -2.98
CA PRO A 57 -7.12 6.89 -3.19
C PRO A 57 -8.19 7.14 -4.25
N ASP A 58 -8.55 8.39 -4.50
CA ASP A 58 -9.54 8.85 -5.47
C ASP A 58 -8.96 9.18 -6.85
N ALA A 59 -7.66 8.92 -7.05
CA ALA A 59 -7.00 9.23 -8.31
C ALA A 59 -7.60 8.47 -9.49
N GLN A 60 -7.87 9.19 -10.58
CA GLN A 60 -8.24 8.63 -11.86
C GLN A 60 -7.46 9.35 -12.95
N HIS A 61 -6.93 8.61 -13.91
CA HIS A 61 -6.22 9.16 -15.06
C HIS A 61 -6.74 8.53 -16.36
N LYS A 62 -7.17 9.38 -17.32
CA LYS A 62 -7.57 8.93 -18.65
C LYS A 62 -6.38 8.95 -19.60
N ASN A 63 -6.06 7.81 -20.15
CA ASN A 63 -4.97 7.64 -21.11
C ASN A 63 -5.38 8.03 -22.53
N ALA A 64 -4.42 8.33 -23.39
CA ALA A 64 -4.67 8.71 -24.78
C ALA A 64 -5.39 7.61 -25.60
N ASN A 65 -5.24 6.34 -25.25
CA ASN A 65 -5.93 5.20 -25.85
C ASN A 65 -7.35 4.98 -25.33
N GLY A 66 -7.85 5.89 -24.45
CA GLY A 66 -9.18 5.83 -23.86
C GLY A 66 -9.29 4.95 -22.60
N SER A 67 -8.25 4.20 -22.23
CA SER A 67 -8.24 3.46 -20.96
C SER A 67 -8.16 4.42 -19.77
N ILE A 68 -8.57 3.94 -18.60
CA ILE A 68 -8.56 4.73 -17.35
C ILE A 68 -7.80 3.96 -16.31
N ASP A 69 -6.94 4.67 -15.59
CA ASP A 69 -6.23 4.17 -14.39
C ASP A 69 -7.01 4.56 -13.15
N TYR A 70 -7.20 3.62 -12.22
CA TYR A 70 -8.06 3.78 -11.05
C TYR A 70 -7.33 3.61 -9.73
N GLY A 71 -7.63 4.51 -8.80
CA GLY A 71 -7.28 4.40 -7.39
C GLY A 71 -5.82 4.66 -7.07
N VAL A 72 -5.45 4.39 -5.83
CA VAL A 72 -4.11 4.69 -5.28
C VAL A 72 -2.96 4.03 -6.06
N MET A 73 -3.21 2.85 -6.64
CA MET A 73 -2.22 2.05 -7.37
C MET A 73 -2.36 2.16 -8.89
N GLN A 74 -3.28 3.02 -9.39
CA GLN A 74 -3.53 3.30 -10.81
C GLN A 74 -3.71 2.02 -11.65
N ILE A 75 -4.63 1.15 -11.20
CA ILE A 75 -4.97 -0.08 -11.94
C ILE A 75 -5.71 0.27 -13.22
N ASN A 76 -5.15 -0.10 -14.36
CA ASN A 76 -5.69 0.24 -15.67
C ASN A 76 -6.94 -0.59 -16.01
N SER A 77 -7.93 0.08 -16.60
CA SER A 77 -9.20 -0.53 -17.04
C SER A 77 -9.04 -1.68 -18.05
N VAL A 78 -7.91 -1.78 -18.75
CA VAL A 78 -7.62 -2.91 -19.66
C VAL A 78 -7.58 -4.25 -18.92
N HIS A 79 -7.39 -4.25 -17.60
CA HIS A 79 -7.41 -5.46 -16.78
C HIS A 79 -8.82 -5.89 -16.35
N LEU A 80 -9.85 -5.03 -16.50
CA LEU A 80 -11.22 -5.31 -16.05
C LEU A 80 -11.80 -6.61 -16.62
N PRO A 81 -11.60 -6.99 -17.91
CA PRO A 81 -12.13 -8.24 -18.43
C PRO A 81 -11.62 -9.48 -17.69
N VAL A 82 -10.35 -9.46 -17.24
CA VAL A 82 -9.77 -10.53 -16.44
C VAL A 82 -10.23 -10.43 -15.00
N LEU A 83 -10.25 -9.24 -14.44
CA LEU A 83 -10.62 -8.99 -13.04
C LEU A 83 -12.11 -9.29 -12.78
N ALA A 84 -12.99 -9.09 -13.77
CA ALA A 84 -14.42 -9.39 -13.68
C ALA A 84 -14.70 -10.88 -13.39
N GLN A 85 -13.82 -11.78 -13.84
CA GLN A 85 -13.92 -13.22 -13.55
C GLN A 85 -13.79 -13.51 -12.03
N TYR A 86 -13.24 -12.57 -11.27
CA TYR A 86 -13.10 -12.62 -9.80
C TYR A 86 -14.07 -11.69 -9.08
N GLY A 87 -15.13 -11.21 -9.78
CA GLY A 87 -16.12 -10.29 -9.22
C GLY A 87 -15.61 -8.87 -8.98
N ILE A 88 -14.47 -8.51 -9.59
CA ILE A 88 -13.87 -7.17 -9.45
C ILE A 88 -14.40 -6.27 -10.55
N SER A 89 -15.09 -5.20 -10.15
CA SER A 89 -15.65 -4.17 -11.03
C SER A 89 -14.79 -2.89 -11.00
N GLN A 90 -15.12 -1.94 -11.86
CA GLN A 90 -14.57 -0.58 -11.80
C GLN A 90 -14.75 0.06 -10.41
N GLY A 91 -15.94 -0.09 -9.80
CA GLY A 91 -16.21 0.42 -8.45
C GLY A 91 -15.26 -0.19 -7.41
N THR A 92 -14.96 -1.49 -7.52
CA THR A 92 -14.00 -2.18 -6.67
C THR A 92 -12.59 -1.58 -6.77
N LEU A 93 -12.19 -1.12 -7.96
CA LEU A 93 -10.88 -0.48 -8.17
C LEU A 93 -10.77 0.90 -7.48
N MET A 94 -11.88 1.51 -7.11
CA MET A 94 -11.90 2.77 -6.35
C MET A 94 -11.92 2.56 -4.83
N GLU A 95 -12.03 1.31 -4.35
CA GLU A 95 -11.91 0.98 -2.93
C GLU A 95 -10.42 0.84 -2.57
N PRO A 96 -9.86 1.71 -1.69
CA PRO A 96 -8.40 1.81 -1.51
C PRO A 96 -7.71 0.50 -1.17
N CYS A 97 -8.22 -0.25 -0.18
CA CYS A 97 -7.62 -1.52 0.22
C CYS A 97 -7.71 -2.58 -0.89
N LYS A 98 -8.86 -2.70 -1.57
CA LYS A 98 -9.01 -3.65 -2.68
C LYS A 98 -8.08 -3.30 -3.84
N ASN A 99 -7.91 -2.00 -4.13
CA ASN A 99 -6.97 -1.52 -5.14
C ASN A 99 -5.53 -1.94 -4.83
N VAL A 100 -5.09 -1.82 -3.56
CA VAL A 100 -3.77 -2.28 -3.10
C VAL A 100 -3.62 -3.81 -3.23
N TYR A 101 -4.64 -4.60 -2.87
CA TYR A 101 -4.59 -6.06 -3.02
C TYR A 101 -4.47 -6.49 -4.48
N ILE A 102 -5.20 -5.83 -5.39
CA ILE A 102 -5.14 -6.09 -6.83
C ILE A 102 -3.74 -5.73 -7.39
N ALA A 103 -3.19 -4.61 -6.95
CA ALA A 103 -1.83 -4.20 -7.30
C ALA A 103 -0.76 -5.18 -6.82
N ALA A 104 -0.88 -5.66 -5.58
CA ALA A 104 0.01 -6.66 -5.03
C ALA A 104 -0.04 -7.97 -5.84
N TRP A 105 -1.25 -8.41 -6.24
CA TRP A 105 -1.44 -9.54 -7.15
C TRP A 105 -0.79 -9.28 -8.52
N HIS A 106 -0.96 -8.09 -9.10
CA HIS A 106 -0.33 -7.73 -10.37
C HIS A 106 1.19 -7.77 -10.28
N LEU A 107 1.77 -7.19 -9.22
CA LEU A 107 3.20 -7.26 -8.96
C LEU A 107 3.68 -8.71 -8.80
N ARG A 108 2.94 -9.56 -8.06
CA ARG A 108 3.26 -10.99 -7.92
C ARG A 108 3.30 -11.70 -9.27
N ARG A 109 2.36 -11.42 -10.17
CA ARG A 109 2.38 -11.97 -11.53
C ARG A 109 3.67 -11.60 -12.27
N GLN A 110 4.12 -10.35 -12.16
CA GLN A 110 5.39 -9.92 -12.75
C GLN A 110 6.59 -10.62 -12.09
N MET A 111 6.56 -10.81 -10.76
CA MET A 111 7.61 -11.56 -10.06
C MET A 111 7.64 -13.05 -10.43
N ASN A 112 6.51 -13.65 -10.76
CA ASN A 112 6.46 -15.03 -11.27
C ASN A 112 7.09 -15.14 -12.66
N LYS A 113 7.04 -14.08 -13.47
CA LYS A 113 7.62 -14.03 -14.81
C LYS A 113 9.11 -13.65 -14.82
N TYR A 114 9.49 -12.65 -14.02
CA TYR A 114 10.82 -12.04 -14.03
C TYR A 114 11.66 -12.34 -12.79
N GLY A 115 11.16 -13.17 -11.88
CA GLY A 115 11.78 -13.41 -10.57
C GLY A 115 11.59 -12.22 -9.61
N ASN A 116 12.22 -12.30 -8.44
CA ASN A 116 12.25 -11.21 -7.45
C ASN A 116 13.33 -10.19 -7.85
N THR A 117 13.07 -9.41 -8.88
CA THR A 117 14.04 -8.52 -9.52
C THR A 117 13.45 -7.12 -9.75
N TRP A 118 14.30 -6.15 -10.03
CA TRP A 118 13.87 -4.81 -10.44
C TRP A 118 13.18 -4.81 -11.80
N GLN A 119 13.42 -5.81 -12.64
CA GLN A 119 12.67 -6.00 -13.88
C GLN A 119 11.20 -6.32 -13.60
N ALA A 120 10.92 -7.16 -12.58
CA ALA A 120 9.55 -7.43 -12.16
C ALA A 120 8.86 -6.17 -11.65
N VAL A 121 9.55 -5.34 -10.85
CA VAL A 121 9.02 -4.06 -10.36
C VAL A 121 8.73 -3.11 -11.53
N GLY A 122 9.64 -3.00 -12.47
CA GLY A 122 9.43 -2.17 -13.67
C GLY A 122 8.30 -2.67 -14.56
N ALA A 123 8.14 -3.99 -14.67
CA ALA A 123 7.09 -4.62 -15.46
C ALA A 123 5.67 -4.41 -14.86
N TYR A 124 5.57 -3.93 -13.63
CA TYR A 124 4.31 -3.45 -13.07
C TYR A 124 3.69 -2.36 -13.97
N HIS A 125 4.50 -1.43 -14.44
CA HIS A 125 4.08 -0.34 -15.32
C HIS A 125 4.05 -0.77 -16.80
N SER A 126 5.10 -1.43 -17.28
CA SER A 126 5.20 -1.85 -18.69
C SER A 126 6.22 -2.98 -18.85
N GLU A 127 5.90 -3.92 -19.73
CA GLU A 127 6.86 -4.97 -20.12
C GLU A 127 7.85 -4.51 -21.20
N THR A 128 7.62 -3.35 -21.84
CA THR A 128 8.56 -2.75 -22.80
C THR A 128 9.86 -2.40 -22.09
N PRO A 129 11.03 -2.93 -22.50
CA PRO A 129 12.28 -2.82 -21.75
C PRO A 129 12.65 -1.40 -21.32
N SER A 130 12.57 -0.43 -22.24
CA SER A 130 12.92 0.96 -21.93
C SER A 130 12.00 1.61 -20.89
N LEU A 131 10.68 1.35 -20.96
CA LEU A 131 9.70 1.86 -20.01
C LEU A 131 9.81 1.15 -18.67
N ARG A 132 9.97 -0.18 -18.70
CA ARG A 132 10.19 -1.03 -17.54
C ARG A 132 11.39 -0.57 -16.72
N ASP A 133 12.52 -0.41 -17.37
CA ASP A 133 13.78 -0.08 -16.71
C ASP A 133 13.76 1.36 -16.16
N LYS A 134 13.16 2.29 -16.89
CA LYS A 134 12.91 3.66 -16.41
C LYS A 134 12.03 3.66 -15.16
N TYR A 135 10.92 2.91 -15.17
CA TYR A 135 10.01 2.84 -14.02
C TYR A 135 10.69 2.23 -12.79
N SER A 136 11.43 1.14 -12.96
CA SER A 136 12.17 0.54 -11.84
C SER A 136 13.18 1.51 -11.21
N GLN A 137 13.86 2.33 -12.00
CA GLN A 137 14.76 3.38 -11.50
C GLN A 137 14.01 4.45 -10.71
N GLN A 138 12.79 4.82 -11.12
CA GLN A 138 11.94 5.75 -10.38
C GLN A 138 11.57 5.19 -8.99
N ILE A 139 11.20 3.91 -8.91
CA ILE A 139 10.90 3.25 -7.63
C ILE A 139 12.14 3.21 -6.73
N VAL A 140 13.30 2.85 -7.29
CA VAL A 140 14.58 2.89 -6.56
C VAL A 140 14.88 4.29 -6.01
N ALA A 141 14.67 5.34 -6.82
CA ALA A 141 14.89 6.72 -6.40
C ALA A 141 13.97 7.12 -5.24
N ILE A 142 12.70 6.71 -5.25
CA ILE A 142 11.75 6.93 -4.15
C ILE A 142 12.25 6.25 -2.87
N LEU A 143 12.63 4.98 -2.93
CA LEU A 143 13.12 4.24 -1.77
C LEU A 143 14.41 4.84 -1.20
N ARG A 144 15.31 5.33 -2.05
CA ARG A 144 16.52 6.07 -1.61
C ARG A 144 16.15 7.38 -0.91
N LYS A 145 15.20 8.15 -1.47
CA LYS A 145 14.70 9.38 -0.85
C LYS A 145 14.09 9.12 0.53
N TRP A 146 13.53 7.94 0.74
CA TRP A 146 12.99 7.52 2.03
C TRP A 146 14.05 6.88 2.97
N ASN A 147 15.31 6.85 2.58
CA ASN A 147 16.42 6.21 3.30
C ASN A 147 16.22 4.69 3.53
N LEU A 148 15.48 4.04 2.64
CA LEU A 148 15.20 2.59 2.68
C LEU A 148 16.15 1.78 1.79
N MET A 149 17.02 2.46 1.05
CA MET A 149 18.09 1.87 0.22
C MET A 149 19.36 2.73 0.29
N PRO A 150 20.55 2.11 0.11
CA PRO A 150 21.80 2.86 0.02
C PRO A 150 21.77 3.91 -1.11
N ALA A 151 22.50 5.01 -0.91
CA ALA A 151 22.75 5.97 -1.98
C ALA A 151 23.42 5.30 -3.20
N ALA A 152 23.18 5.83 -4.39
CA ALA A 152 23.96 5.41 -5.55
C ALA A 152 25.44 5.76 -5.31
N ARG A 153 26.34 4.79 -5.54
CA ARG A 153 27.78 5.05 -5.59
C ARG A 153 28.12 5.67 -6.92
#